data_5d9e5c36d43d3a7d6bef8e87d063bcf9
#
_entry.id   5d9e5c36d43d3a7d6bef8e87d063bcf9
#
_cell.length_a   1.000
_cell.length_b   1.000
_cell.length_c   1.000
_cell.angle_alpha   90.00
_cell.angle_beta   90.00
_cell.angle_gamma   90.00
#
_symmetry.space_group_name_H-M   'P 1'
#
loop_
_entity.id
_entity.type
_entity.pdbx_description
1 polymer ?
#
loop_
_entity_poly.entity_id
_entity_poly.type
_entity_poly.pdbx_seq_one_letter_code
_entity_poly.pdbx_strand_id
1 'polypeptide(L)'
;MSSATVRNELSNLGDLGYLIQPHTSSGRIPTDQGYRYFVDFLMDLEPIPDRVRAYIREGLSTAPADEQGMVERVAMTLAAVTQNASVASAPQGSLARIKHLDLVSLEPQAVLLIVLLEGNLLRQQVVNTSQDATQAVLTRLAARLNAALGGRASDEARRRYEASALGLEKELLGRVITILDVYEKGSDNLVVHDGVRNLLRQPEFAESSRVHEVLEVLEETRYLTVLLRQLIGDSDLQIVIGSENASSQLRGCAVVLTSYGPSDRLKGVLGVIGPTRMAYSQTVARLQAVARLASDRMAELGV
;
A
#
# COMPACT_ATOMS: atom_id res chain seq x y z
N MET A 1 -2.69 -37.06 26.60
CA MET A 1 -1.61 -37.58 25.70
C MET A 1 -0.36 -37.87 26.51
N SER A 2 0.35 -38.98 26.23
CA SER A 2 1.62 -39.26 26.88
C SER A 2 2.76 -38.44 26.29
N SER A 3 3.83 -38.17 27.05
CA SER A 3 5.04 -37.48 26.54
C SER A 3 5.69 -38.21 25.36
N ALA A 4 5.61 -39.54 25.32
CA ALA A 4 6.11 -40.37 24.23
C ALA A 4 5.28 -40.16 22.93
N THR A 5 3.96 -40.11 23.06
CA THR A 5 3.06 -39.84 21.91
C THR A 5 3.36 -38.47 21.29
N VAL A 6 3.47 -37.43 22.15
CA VAL A 6 3.80 -36.07 21.68
C VAL A 6 5.15 -36.03 20.93
N ARG A 7 6.15 -36.75 21.44
CA ARG A 7 7.46 -36.84 20.81
C ARG A 7 7.41 -37.52 19.45
N ASN A 8 6.64 -38.60 19.31
CA ASN A 8 6.46 -39.30 18.05
C ASN A 8 5.74 -38.42 17.00
N GLU A 9 4.66 -37.74 17.41
CA GLU A 9 3.95 -36.81 16.49
C GLU A 9 4.84 -35.65 16.05
N LEU A 10 5.62 -35.06 16.94
CA LEU A 10 6.60 -34.04 16.58
C LEU A 10 7.68 -34.59 15.62
N SER A 11 8.07 -35.88 15.76
CA SER A 11 8.99 -36.50 14.81
C SER A 11 8.36 -36.66 13.44
N ASN A 12 7.15 -37.20 13.38
CA ASN A 12 6.40 -37.36 12.14
C ASN A 12 6.21 -36.01 11.40
N LEU A 13 5.87 -34.95 12.13
CA LEU A 13 5.76 -33.61 11.57
C LEU A 13 7.11 -33.09 11.05
N GLY A 14 8.21 -33.46 11.68
CA GLY A 14 9.57 -33.19 11.19
C GLY A 14 9.87 -33.92 9.91
N ASP A 15 9.56 -35.21 9.83
CA ASP A 15 9.78 -36.06 8.63
C ASP A 15 8.92 -35.57 7.44
N LEU A 16 7.76 -35.00 7.72
CA LEU A 16 6.87 -34.36 6.73
C LEU A 16 7.28 -32.93 6.34
N GLY A 17 8.34 -32.38 6.95
CA GLY A 17 8.86 -31.06 6.64
C GLY A 17 8.13 -29.87 7.28
N TYR A 18 7.15 -30.10 8.18
CA TYR A 18 6.45 -29.03 8.88
C TYR A 18 7.23 -28.45 10.06
N LEU A 19 8.12 -29.25 10.65
CA LEU A 19 8.98 -28.87 11.78
C LEU A 19 10.46 -29.11 11.43
N ILE A 20 11.32 -28.27 11.99
CA ILE A 20 12.78 -28.45 11.94
C ILE A 20 13.36 -28.38 13.34
N GLN A 21 14.42 -29.12 13.58
CA GLN A 21 15.23 -29.03 14.80
C GLN A 21 16.57 -28.36 14.44
N PRO A 22 16.78 -27.07 14.75
CA PRO A 22 17.99 -26.35 14.34
C PRO A 22 19.28 -26.95 14.91
N HIS A 23 19.21 -27.49 16.13
CA HIS A 23 20.32 -28.18 16.81
C HIS A 23 19.80 -29.39 17.57
N THR A 24 20.62 -30.42 17.74
CA THR A 24 20.27 -31.66 18.44
C THR A 24 19.74 -31.45 19.87
N SER A 25 20.15 -30.37 20.52
CA SER A 25 19.71 -29.99 21.87
C SER A 25 18.57 -28.97 21.91
N SER A 26 18.16 -28.44 20.76
CA SER A 26 17.09 -27.45 20.69
C SER A 26 15.71 -28.08 20.59
N GLY A 27 14.68 -27.29 20.91
CA GLY A 27 13.29 -27.64 20.57
C GLY A 27 13.08 -27.67 19.05
N ARG A 28 11.89 -28.09 18.63
CA ARG A 28 11.45 -28.04 17.23
C ARG A 28 10.72 -26.73 16.96
N ILE A 29 11.00 -26.16 15.82
CA ILE A 29 10.35 -24.93 15.34
C ILE A 29 9.64 -25.19 14.01
N PRO A 30 8.52 -24.52 13.72
CA PRO A 30 7.86 -24.64 12.43
C PRO A 30 8.75 -24.14 11.28
N THR A 31 8.69 -24.83 10.16
CA THR A 31 9.21 -24.35 8.87
C THR A 31 8.23 -23.35 8.23
N ASP A 32 8.61 -22.71 7.12
CA ASP A 32 7.69 -21.89 6.33
C ASP A 32 6.45 -22.69 5.92
N GLN A 33 6.64 -23.96 5.51
CA GLN A 33 5.55 -24.89 5.19
C GLN A 33 4.66 -25.17 6.43
N GLY A 34 5.26 -25.29 7.61
CA GLY A 34 4.52 -25.47 8.86
C GLY A 34 3.66 -24.26 9.22
N TYR A 35 4.22 -23.05 9.07
CA TYR A 35 3.45 -21.82 9.25
C TYR A 35 2.37 -21.65 8.19
N ARG A 36 2.63 -21.98 6.91
CA ARG A 36 1.62 -21.96 5.84
C ARG A 36 0.45 -22.89 6.18
N TYR A 37 0.74 -24.12 6.58
CA TYR A 37 -0.31 -25.06 6.98
C TYR A 37 -1.14 -24.52 8.17
N PHE A 38 -0.47 -23.93 9.16
CA PHE A 38 -1.15 -23.30 10.29
C PHE A 38 -2.11 -22.19 9.83
N VAL A 39 -1.64 -21.29 8.97
CA VAL A 39 -2.42 -20.16 8.46
C VAL A 39 -3.62 -20.63 7.65
N ASP A 40 -3.45 -21.63 6.78
CA ASP A 40 -4.48 -22.06 5.84
C ASP A 40 -5.56 -22.94 6.49
N PHE A 41 -5.20 -23.71 7.52
CA PHE A 41 -6.08 -24.77 8.04
C PHE A 41 -6.35 -24.73 9.55
N LEU A 42 -5.49 -24.09 10.33
CA LEU A 42 -5.57 -24.18 11.80
C LEU A 42 -5.77 -22.81 12.48
N MET A 43 -5.62 -21.73 11.74
CA MET A 43 -5.66 -20.39 12.30
C MET A 43 -7.10 -19.92 12.51
N ASP A 44 -7.46 -19.69 13.77
CA ASP A 44 -8.63 -18.91 14.14
C ASP A 44 -8.20 -17.48 14.52
N LEU A 45 -8.98 -16.48 14.12
CA LEU A 45 -8.70 -15.10 14.46
C LEU A 45 -8.95 -14.84 15.94
N GLU A 46 -7.97 -14.27 16.63
CA GLU A 46 -8.15 -13.86 18.01
C GLU A 46 -9.09 -12.66 18.14
N PRO A 47 -10.02 -12.67 19.11
CA PRO A 47 -10.83 -11.49 19.40
C PRO A 47 -9.95 -10.34 19.87
N ILE A 48 -10.18 -9.15 19.31
CA ILE A 48 -9.40 -7.96 19.67
C ILE A 48 -9.87 -7.44 21.03
N PRO A 49 -8.97 -7.34 22.03
CA PRO A 49 -9.31 -6.78 23.32
C PRO A 49 -9.86 -5.35 23.21
N ASP A 50 -10.85 -4.98 24.02
CA ASP A 50 -11.50 -3.66 23.96
C ASP A 50 -10.51 -2.50 24.11
N ARG A 51 -9.50 -2.66 24.96
CA ARG A 51 -8.41 -1.67 25.12
C ARG A 51 -7.64 -1.42 23.83
N VAL A 52 -7.40 -2.48 23.02
CA VAL A 52 -6.70 -2.35 21.72
C VAL A 52 -7.61 -1.68 20.71
N ARG A 53 -8.89 -2.05 20.70
CA ARG A 53 -9.89 -1.40 19.83
C ARG A 53 -10.06 0.08 20.15
N ALA A 54 -10.09 0.45 21.46
CA ALA A 54 -10.13 1.83 21.90
C ALA A 54 -8.88 2.60 21.46
N TYR A 55 -7.69 2.02 21.61
CA TYR A 55 -6.43 2.61 21.19
C TYR A 55 -6.39 2.87 19.66
N ILE A 56 -6.85 1.92 18.85
CA ILE A 56 -6.93 2.10 17.38
C ILE A 56 -7.87 3.27 17.05
N ARG A 57 -9.06 3.30 17.65
CA ARG A 57 -10.04 4.37 17.42
C ARG A 57 -9.51 5.74 17.83
N GLU A 58 -8.91 5.86 19.00
CA GLU A 58 -8.30 7.10 19.49
C GLU A 58 -7.16 7.55 18.56
N GLY A 59 -6.25 6.64 18.20
CA GLY A 59 -5.16 6.93 17.29
C GLY A 59 -5.64 7.49 15.95
N LEU A 60 -6.65 6.89 15.34
CA LEU A 60 -7.19 7.32 14.05
C LEU A 60 -8.07 8.58 14.16
N SER A 61 -8.74 8.81 15.29
CA SER A 61 -9.57 10.02 15.49
C SER A 61 -8.75 11.32 15.52
N THR A 62 -7.49 11.22 15.91
CA THR A 62 -6.54 12.35 15.97
C THR A 62 -5.73 12.52 14.69
N ALA A 63 -6.03 11.72 13.64
CA ALA A 63 -5.36 11.84 12.36
C ALA A 63 -5.63 13.21 11.70
N PRO A 64 -4.62 13.83 11.08
CA PRO A 64 -4.83 15.01 10.26
C PRO A 64 -5.84 14.73 9.14
N ALA A 65 -6.52 15.79 8.68
CA ALA A 65 -7.51 15.66 7.60
C ALA A 65 -6.87 15.62 6.19
N ASP A 66 -5.55 15.73 6.09
CA ASP A 66 -4.82 15.57 4.84
C ASP A 66 -4.43 14.09 4.61
N GLU A 67 -4.26 13.73 3.34
CA GLU A 67 -3.95 12.35 2.92
C GLU A 67 -2.67 11.82 3.58
N GLN A 68 -1.60 12.61 3.57
CA GLN A 68 -0.31 12.18 4.10
C GLN A 68 -0.38 11.90 5.61
N GLY A 69 -0.91 12.86 6.38
CA GLY A 69 -1.02 12.71 7.83
C GLY A 69 -1.94 11.54 8.23
N MET A 70 -2.99 11.27 7.42
CA MET A 70 -3.86 10.11 7.63
C MET A 70 -3.09 8.80 7.42
N VAL A 71 -2.37 8.64 6.30
CA VAL A 71 -1.59 7.43 6.00
C VAL A 71 -0.50 7.19 7.03
N GLU A 72 0.22 8.24 7.43
CA GLU A 72 1.23 8.18 8.50
C GLU A 72 0.60 7.69 9.83
N ARG A 73 -0.56 8.24 10.20
CA ARG A 73 -1.25 7.84 11.42
C ARG A 73 -1.73 6.39 11.38
N VAL A 74 -2.19 5.92 10.22
CA VAL A 74 -2.58 4.51 10.02
C VAL A 74 -1.38 3.59 10.20
N ALA A 75 -0.22 3.90 9.57
CA ALA A 75 1.00 3.13 9.72
C ALA A 75 1.48 3.08 11.18
N MET A 76 1.57 4.24 11.87
CA MET A 76 1.95 4.33 13.28
C MET A 76 1.04 3.49 14.18
N THR A 77 -0.28 3.60 13.99
CA THR A 77 -1.26 2.87 14.80
C THR A 77 -1.11 1.36 14.60
N LEU A 78 -0.93 0.91 13.34
CA LEU A 78 -0.74 -0.49 13.03
C LEU A 78 0.55 -1.05 13.65
N ALA A 79 1.68 -0.35 13.51
CA ALA A 79 2.95 -0.74 14.11
C ALA A 79 2.85 -0.87 15.64
N ALA A 80 2.17 0.08 16.27
CA ALA A 80 2.00 0.09 17.72
C ALA A 80 1.16 -1.10 18.21
N VAL A 81 0.06 -1.45 17.53
CA VAL A 81 -0.81 -2.54 17.98
C VAL A 81 -0.28 -3.92 17.59
N THR A 82 0.47 -4.06 16.49
CA THR A 82 1.01 -5.35 16.05
C THR A 82 2.40 -5.64 16.62
N GLN A 83 3.12 -4.64 17.13
CA GLN A 83 4.50 -4.73 17.58
C GLN A 83 5.45 -5.28 16.49
N ASN A 84 5.16 -4.94 15.24
CA ASN A 84 5.95 -5.25 14.05
C ASN A 84 6.21 -3.98 13.24
N ALA A 85 6.93 -4.08 12.13
CA ALA A 85 6.96 -2.99 11.16
C ALA A 85 5.63 -2.96 10.38
N SER A 86 5.21 -1.77 10.03
CA SER A 86 4.01 -1.52 9.25
C SER A 86 4.33 -0.75 7.98
N VAL A 87 3.52 -0.96 6.96
CA VAL A 87 3.58 -0.23 5.70
C VAL A 87 2.16 0.18 5.34
N ALA A 88 1.97 1.42 4.93
CA ALA A 88 0.68 1.91 4.44
C ALA A 88 0.89 2.70 3.15
N SER A 89 0.07 2.46 2.13
CA SER A 89 0.03 3.28 0.94
C SER A 89 -1.23 4.14 0.92
N ALA A 90 -1.15 5.33 0.35
CA ALA A 90 -2.34 6.14 0.14
C ALA A 90 -3.37 5.40 -0.73
N PRO A 91 -4.69 5.53 -0.45
CA PRO A 91 -5.73 4.98 -1.30
C PRO A 91 -5.70 5.61 -2.69
N GLN A 92 -5.71 4.78 -3.71
CA GLN A 92 -5.74 5.21 -5.10
C GLN A 92 -6.83 4.50 -5.88
N GLY A 93 -7.37 5.19 -6.89
CA GLY A 93 -8.29 4.57 -7.83
C GLY A 93 -7.56 3.59 -8.75
N SER A 94 -8.24 2.52 -9.11
CA SER A 94 -7.72 1.58 -10.11
C SER A 94 -7.57 2.21 -11.49
N LEU A 95 -8.34 3.28 -11.76
CA LEU A 95 -8.30 4.08 -12.98
C LEU A 95 -8.22 5.56 -12.60
N ALA A 96 -7.27 6.27 -13.20
CA ALA A 96 -7.19 7.72 -13.06
C ALA A 96 -8.42 8.38 -13.72
N ARG A 97 -9.27 9.04 -12.93
CA ARG A 97 -10.40 9.81 -13.42
C ARG A 97 -10.18 11.28 -13.15
N ILE A 98 -10.35 12.09 -14.19
CA ILE A 98 -10.20 13.54 -14.07
C ILE A 98 -11.49 14.12 -13.48
N LYS A 99 -11.38 14.73 -12.30
CA LYS A 99 -12.49 15.49 -11.68
C LYS A 99 -12.57 16.89 -12.26
N HIS A 100 -11.43 17.54 -12.44
CA HIS A 100 -11.32 18.87 -13.02
C HIS A 100 -9.91 19.12 -13.56
N LEU A 101 -9.81 19.97 -14.57
CA LEU A 101 -8.56 20.41 -15.16
C LEU A 101 -8.58 21.92 -15.32
N ASP A 102 -7.47 22.60 -15.01
CA ASP A 102 -7.30 24.02 -15.26
C ASP A 102 -5.95 24.31 -15.93
N LEU A 103 -5.90 25.42 -16.67
CA LEU A 103 -4.75 25.86 -17.43
C LEU A 103 -4.50 27.35 -17.14
N VAL A 104 -3.34 27.66 -16.59
CA VAL A 104 -2.95 29.02 -16.24
C VAL A 104 -1.74 29.45 -17.07
N SER A 105 -1.83 30.59 -17.75
CA SER A 105 -0.70 31.17 -18.46
C SER A 105 0.28 31.76 -17.46
N LEU A 106 1.51 31.27 -17.46
CA LEU A 106 2.62 31.85 -16.66
C LEU A 106 3.41 32.85 -17.53
N GLU A 107 3.77 32.41 -18.73
CA GLU A 107 4.47 33.17 -19.77
C GLU A 107 3.88 32.80 -21.14
N PRO A 108 4.19 33.52 -22.25
CA PRO A 108 3.63 33.21 -23.55
C PRO A 108 3.71 31.75 -23.97
N GLN A 109 4.80 31.06 -23.62
CA GLN A 109 5.05 29.66 -23.95
C GLN A 109 5.20 28.77 -22.71
N ALA A 110 4.74 29.20 -21.53
CA ALA A 110 4.74 28.44 -20.32
C ALA A 110 3.35 28.40 -19.69
N VAL A 111 2.79 27.22 -19.55
CA VAL A 111 1.45 26.95 -19.02
C VAL A 111 1.54 26.09 -17.78
N LEU A 112 0.92 26.52 -16.69
CA LEU A 112 0.69 25.67 -15.54
C LEU A 112 -0.55 24.81 -15.81
N LEU A 113 -0.35 23.52 -15.98
CA LEU A 113 -1.39 22.50 -16.05
C LEU A 113 -1.71 22.04 -14.64
N ILE A 114 -2.96 22.15 -14.24
CA ILE A 114 -3.49 21.69 -12.95
C ILE A 114 -4.52 20.61 -13.24
N VAL A 115 -4.35 19.41 -12.69
CA VAL A 115 -5.28 18.28 -12.83
C VAL A 115 -5.72 17.82 -11.45
N LEU A 116 -7.01 17.90 -11.19
CA LEU A 116 -7.65 17.34 -10.01
C LEU A 116 -8.25 15.98 -10.40
N LEU A 117 -7.77 14.92 -9.75
CA LEU A 117 -8.27 13.57 -9.94
C LEU A 117 -9.38 13.24 -8.91
N GLU A 118 -10.13 12.16 -9.15
CA GLU A 118 -11.02 11.58 -8.12
C GLU A 118 -10.18 11.21 -6.88
N GLY A 119 -10.75 11.36 -5.69
CA GLY A 119 -10.00 11.26 -4.43
C GLY A 119 -9.34 12.58 -4.01
N ASN A 120 -9.71 13.71 -4.65
CA ASN A 120 -9.18 15.06 -4.37
C ASN A 120 -7.67 15.21 -4.57
N LEU A 121 -7.06 14.32 -5.34
CA LEU A 121 -5.64 14.35 -5.62
C LEU A 121 -5.30 15.43 -6.65
N LEU A 122 -4.57 16.45 -6.22
CA LEU A 122 -4.11 17.54 -7.09
C LEU A 122 -2.74 17.21 -7.68
N ARG A 123 -2.64 17.36 -9.01
CA ARG A 123 -1.36 17.34 -9.75
C ARG A 123 -1.17 18.63 -10.49
N GLN A 124 0.04 19.16 -10.46
CA GLN A 124 0.40 20.36 -11.20
C GLN A 124 1.73 20.20 -11.91
N GLN A 125 1.82 20.72 -13.12
CA GLN A 125 3.03 20.67 -13.93
C GLN A 125 3.15 21.93 -14.79
N VAL A 126 4.34 22.52 -14.85
CA VAL A 126 4.65 23.55 -15.83
C VAL A 126 4.97 22.88 -17.16
N VAL A 127 4.26 23.24 -18.20
CA VAL A 127 4.41 22.73 -19.55
C VAL A 127 4.92 23.86 -20.44
N ASN A 128 6.06 23.66 -21.09
CA ASN A 128 6.53 24.54 -22.15
C ASN A 128 5.80 24.18 -23.45
N THR A 129 5.16 25.15 -24.07
CA THR A 129 4.35 24.96 -25.28
C THR A 129 5.11 25.48 -26.52
N SER A 130 4.84 24.85 -27.66
CA SER A 130 5.43 25.27 -28.96
C SER A 130 4.84 26.56 -29.53
N GLN A 131 3.71 27.00 -28.98
CA GLN A 131 2.96 28.18 -29.42
C GLN A 131 2.61 29.07 -28.23
N ASP A 132 2.45 30.37 -28.49
CA ASP A 132 1.99 31.29 -27.45
C ASP A 132 0.57 30.95 -27.00
N ALA A 133 0.38 30.87 -25.68
CA ALA A 133 -0.86 30.47 -25.06
C ALA A 133 -1.42 31.58 -24.16
N THR A 134 -2.27 32.44 -24.72
CA THR A 134 -2.92 33.47 -23.91
C THR A 134 -3.95 32.86 -22.97
N GLN A 135 -4.18 33.48 -21.81
CA GLN A 135 -5.15 32.99 -20.82
C GLN A 135 -6.56 32.80 -21.44
N ALA A 136 -7.00 33.66 -22.33
CA ALA A 136 -8.30 33.53 -23.01
C ALA A 136 -8.40 32.25 -23.87
N VAL A 137 -7.31 31.83 -24.51
CA VAL A 137 -7.25 30.56 -25.26
C VAL A 137 -7.25 29.40 -24.32
N LEU A 138 -6.45 29.46 -23.27
CA LEU A 138 -6.32 28.39 -22.25
C LEU A 138 -7.64 28.15 -21.51
N THR A 139 -8.37 29.20 -21.12
CA THR A 139 -9.67 29.08 -20.45
C THR A 139 -10.69 28.34 -21.32
N ARG A 140 -10.75 28.66 -22.63
CA ARG A 140 -11.64 27.96 -23.58
C ARG A 140 -11.22 26.51 -23.79
N LEU A 141 -9.92 26.24 -23.83
CA LEU A 141 -9.38 24.89 -23.97
C LEU A 141 -9.66 24.06 -22.72
N ALA A 142 -9.43 24.59 -21.51
CA ALA A 142 -9.73 23.95 -20.27
C ALA A 142 -11.22 23.58 -20.17
N ALA A 143 -12.13 24.50 -20.53
CA ALA A 143 -13.57 24.23 -20.53
C ALA A 143 -13.93 23.05 -21.48
N ARG A 144 -13.34 23.01 -22.69
CA ARG A 144 -13.55 21.92 -23.66
C ARG A 144 -13.00 20.56 -23.12
N LEU A 145 -11.81 20.60 -22.53
CA LEU A 145 -11.19 19.39 -21.97
C LEU A 145 -11.98 18.88 -20.77
N ASN A 146 -12.45 19.75 -19.89
CA ASN A 146 -13.31 19.36 -18.77
C ASN A 146 -14.63 18.72 -19.26
N ALA A 147 -15.28 19.29 -20.26
CA ALA A 147 -16.50 18.73 -20.85
C ALA A 147 -16.25 17.35 -21.50
N ALA A 148 -15.07 17.15 -22.09
CA ALA A 148 -14.72 15.91 -22.77
C ALA A 148 -14.18 14.81 -21.83
N LEU A 149 -13.50 15.17 -20.76
CA LEU A 149 -12.72 14.24 -19.91
C LEU A 149 -13.21 14.16 -18.47
N GLY A 150 -14.02 15.10 -18.01
CA GLY A 150 -14.52 15.13 -16.62
C GLY A 150 -15.29 13.86 -16.26
N GLY A 151 -14.92 13.21 -15.15
CA GLY A 151 -15.49 11.96 -14.66
C GLY A 151 -15.10 10.71 -15.46
N ARG A 152 -14.24 10.84 -16.51
CA ARG A 152 -13.86 9.74 -17.41
C ARG A 152 -12.49 9.17 -17.07
N ALA A 153 -12.25 7.92 -17.47
CA ALA A 153 -10.97 7.24 -17.27
C ALA A 153 -9.91 7.69 -18.30
N SER A 154 -8.64 7.34 -18.03
CA SER A 154 -7.47 7.62 -18.87
C SER A 154 -7.63 7.23 -20.32
N ASP A 155 -8.33 6.13 -20.62
CA ASP A 155 -8.60 5.66 -21.98
C ASP A 155 -9.36 6.70 -22.84
N GLU A 156 -10.22 7.50 -22.23
CA GLU A 156 -10.94 8.56 -22.92
C GLU A 156 -10.01 9.72 -23.26
N ALA A 157 -9.07 10.05 -22.36
CA ALA A 157 -8.04 11.05 -22.65
C ALA A 157 -7.16 10.61 -23.83
N ARG A 158 -6.81 9.32 -23.90
CA ARG A 158 -6.04 8.73 -25.02
C ARG A 158 -6.80 8.81 -26.34
N ARG A 159 -8.07 8.38 -26.36
CA ARG A 159 -8.92 8.50 -27.56
C ARG A 159 -9.05 9.95 -28.02
N ARG A 160 -9.18 10.89 -27.08
CA ARG A 160 -9.24 12.32 -27.40
C ARG A 160 -7.92 12.83 -27.96
N TYR A 161 -6.80 12.39 -27.40
CA TYR A 161 -5.45 12.71 -27.90
C TYR A 161 -5.26 12.23 -29.34
N GLU A 162 -5.67 11.01 -29.65
CA GLU A 162 -5.59 10.44 -30.99
C GLU A 162 -6.47 11.18 -32.00
N ALA A 163 -7.66 11.61 -31.57
CA ALA A 163 -8.60 12.36 -32.39
C ALA A 163 -8.25 13.86 -32.55
N SER A 164 -7.35 14.39 -31.70
CA SER A 164 -6.99 15.81 -31.72
C SER A 164 -6.06 16.13 -32.89
N ALA A 165 -6.33 17.26 -33.55
CA ALA A 165 -5.40 17.82 -34.52
C ALA A 165 -4.07 18.23 -33.85
N LEU A 166 -3.04 18.48 -34.64
CA LEU A 166 -1.78 19.05 -34.17
C LEU A 166 -2.02 20.43 -33.53
N GLY A 167 -1.19 20.80 -32.55
CA GLY A 167 -1.25 22.10 -31.89
C GLY A 167 -1.34 22.01 -30.37
N LEU A 168 -1.66 23.12 -29.73
CA LEU A 168 -1.65 23.30 -28.28
C LEU A 168 -2.54 22.27 -27.53
N GLU A 169 -3.71 21.95 -28.08
CA GLU A 169 -4.61 20.94 -27.44
C GLU A 169 -3.93 19.58 -27.34
N LYS A 170 -3.30 19.12 -28.42
CA LYS A 170 -2.63 17.82 -28.46
C LYS A 170 -1.42 17.79 -27.52
N GLU A 171 -0.67 18.85 -27.47
CA GLU A 171 0.51 19.01 -26.63
C GLU A 171 0.13 18.91 -25.13
N LEU A 172 -0.89 19.65 -24.70
CA LEU A 172 -1.40 19.63 -23.34
C LEU A 172 -2.05 18.29 -22.98
N LEU A 173 -2.82 17.69 -23.89
CA LEU A 173 -3.37 16.33 -23.68
C LEU A 173 -2.29 15.27 -23.50
N GLY A 174 -1.18 15.36 -24.23
CA GLY A 174 -0.04 14.46 -24.03
C GLY A 174 0.52 14.54 -22.60
N ARG A 175 0.54 15.75 -22.01
CA ARG A 175 0.95 15.93 -20.61
C ARG A 175 -0.07 15.42 -19.61
N VAL A 176 -1.36 15.62 -19.89
CA VAL A 176 -2.45 15.02 -19.07
C VAL A 176 -2.31 13.50 -19.06
N ILE A 177 -2.11 12.85 -20.21
CA ILE A 177 -1.91 11.40 -20.29
C ILE A 177 -0.68 10.98 -19.48
N THR A 178 0.43 11.72 -19.55
CA THR A 178 1.62 11.42 -18.74
C THR A 178 1.30 11.45 -17.24
N ILE A 179 0.54 12.44 -16.79
CA ILE A 179 0.11 12.54 -15.38
C ILE A 179 -0.76 11.33 -14.99
N LEU A 180 -1.72 10.95 -15.86
CA LEU A 180 -2.59 9.81 -15.62
C LEU A 180 -1.80 8.49 -15.60
N ASP A 181 -0.84 8.31 -16.51
CA ASP A 181 0.02 7.12 -16.56
C ASP A 181 0.89 6.98 -15.30
N VAL A 182 1.47 8.08 -14.82
CA VAL A 182 2.25 8.11 -13.59
C VAL A 182 1.37 7.70 -12.42
N TYR A 183 0.15 8.23 -12.36
CA TYR A 183 -0.82 7.87 -11.33
C TYR A 183 -1.23 6.38 -11.41
N GLU A 184 -1.63 5.89 -12.58
CA GLU A 184 -2.06 4.50 -12.77
C GLU A 184 -0.93 3.49 -12.55
N LYS A 185 0.30 3.86 -12.90
CA LYS A 185 1.49 3.03 -12.60
C LYS A 185 1.91 3.08 -11.13
N GLY A 186 1.32 3.99 -10.33
CA GLY A 186 1.64 4.18 -8.92
C GLY A 186 3.05 4.68 -8.64
N SER A 187 3.69 5.29 -9.62
CA SER A 187 5.04 5.82 -9.47
C SER A 187 5.13 6.98 -8.46
N ASP A 188 3.99 7.61 -8.16
CA ASP A 188 3.83 8.72 -7.20
C ASP A 188 3.08 8.30 -5.93
N ASN A 189 2.97 7.02 -5.65
CA ASN A 189 2.23 6.56 -4.48
C ASN A 189 2.95 6.98 -3.20
N LEU A 190 2.24 7.70 -2.34
CA LEU A 190 2.67 7.90 -0.98
C LEU A 190 2.68 6.53 -0.27
N VAL A 191 3.85 6.05 0.06
CA VAL A 191 4.04 4.86 0.90
C VAL A 191 4.78 5.29 2.15
N VAL A 192 4.21 4.97 3.30
CA VAL A 192 4.77 5.28 4.61
C VAL A 192 5.03 3.99 5.36
N HIS A 193 6.10 3.94 6.11
CA HIS A 193 6.40 2.84 7.02
C HIS A 193 6.63 3.35 8.45
N ASP A 194 6.36 2.50 9.42
CA ASP A 194 6.64 2.75 10.84
C ASP A 194 7.01 1.44 11.56
N GLY A 195 7.45 1.53 12.80
CA GLY A 195 7.68 0.37 13.66
C GLY A 195 8.93 -0.44 13.34
N VAL A 196 9.87 0.08 12.56
CA VAL A 196 11.17 -0.58 12.28
C VAL A 196 11.88 -0.99 13.58
N ARG A 197 11.80 -0.16 14.63
CA ARG A 197 12.36 -0.46 15.94
C ARG A 197 11.77 -1.73 16.58
N ASN A 198 10.55 -2.11 16.21
CA ASN A 198 9.93 -3.35 16.70
C ASN A 198 10.61 -4.57 16.09
N LEU A 199 10.99 -4.50 14.80
CA LEU A 199 11.79 -5.55 14.16
C LEU A 199 13.17 -5.69 14.81
N LEU A 200 13.85 -4.57 15.07
CA LEU A 200 15.17 -4.56 15.68
C LEU A 200 15.23 -5.20 17.09
N ARG A 201 14.09 -5.30 17.75
CA ARG A 201 13.97 -5.98 19.07
C ARG A 201 13.76 -7.48 18.96
N GLN A 202 13.47 -7.99 17.77
CA GLN A 202 13.25 -9.42 17.56
C GLN A 202 14.59 -10.16 17.42
N PRO A 203 14.74 -11.34 18.02
CA PRO A 203 16.02 -12.06 18.01
C PRO A 203 16.51 -12.44 16.61
N GLU A 204 15.61 -12.62 15.63
CA GLU A 204 15.95 -12.92 14.25
C GLU A 204 16.71 -11.79 13.55
N PHE A 205 16.55 -10.57 14.04
CA PHE A 205 17.18 -9.36 13.51
C PHE A 205 18.35 -8.88 14.41
N ALA A 206 18.88 -9.73 15.28
CA ALA A 206 20.05 -9.41 16.08
C ALA A 206 21.32 -9.28 15.21
N GLU A 207 21.38 -9.93 14.04
CA GLU A 207 22.45 -9.81 13.08
C GLU A 207 22.24 -8.56 12.20
N SER A 208 23.24 -7.68 12.14
CA SER A 208 23.17 -6.41 11.43
C SER A 208 22.89 -6.53 9.93
N SER A 209 23.29 -7.64 9.28
CA SER A 209 23.05 -7.90 7.86
C SER A 209 21.56 -8.03 7.55
N ARG A 210 20.80 -8.78 8.35
CA ARG A 210 19.34 -8.99 8.15
C ARG A 210 18.55 -7.71 8.37
N VAL A 211 18.98 -6.89 9.32
CA VAL A 211 18.39 -5.57 9.55
C VAL A 211 18.55 -4.70 8.31
N HIS A 212 19.76 -4.69 7.75
CA HIS A 212 20.06 -3.87 6.57
C HIS A 212 19.21 -4.28 5.36
N GLU A 213 19.07 -5.58 5.11
CA GLU A 213 18.23 -6.13 4.04
C GLU A 213 16.77 -5.66 4.13
N VAL A 214 16.18 -5.69 5.34
CA VAL A 214 14.78 -5.25 5.53
C VAL A 214 14.66 -3.74 5.43
N LEU A 215 15.64 -2.99 5.94
CA LEU A 215 15.66 -1.53 5.83
C LEU A 215 15.75 -1.08 4.36
N GLU A 216 16.60 -1.70 3.55
CA GLU A 216 16.67 -1.43 2.11
C GLU A 216 15.30 -1.56 1.44
N VAL A 217 14.57 -2.63 1.76
CA VAL A 217 13.20 -2.84 1.21
C VAL A 217 12.24 -1.75 1.67
N LEU A 218 12.31 -1.33 2.95
CA LEU A 218 11.40 -0.32 3.51
C LEU A 218 11.74 1.09 3.01
N GLU A 219 13.01 1.39 2.76
CA GLU A 219 13.45 2.69 2.24
C GLU A 219 13.21 2.82 0.73
N GLU A 220 13.16 1.70 -0.01
CA GLU A 220 12.94 1.72 -1.45
C GLU A 220 11.44 1.76 -1.80
N THR A 221 10.86 2.97 -1.68
CA THR A 221 9.42 3.24 -1.91
C THR A 221 8.87 2.64 -3.20
N ARG A 222 9.66 2.63 -4.29
CA ARG A 222 9.28 2.04 -5.58
C ARG A 222 9.08 0.53 -5.47
N TYR A 223 9.97 -0.14 -4.75
CA TYR A 223 9.89 -1.58 -4.56
C TYR A 223 8.67 -1.96 -3.72
N LEU A 224 8.45 -1.24 -2.61
CA LEU A 224 7.24 -1.43 -1.79
C LEU A 224 5.96 -1.23 -2.61
N THR A 225 5.89 -0.20 -3.44
CA THR A 225 4.73 0.07 -4.30
C THR A 225 4.46 -1.09 -5.25
N VAL A 226 5.50 -1.64 -5.90
CA VAL A 226 5.37 -2.79 -6.82
C VAL A 226 4.95 -4.04 -6.06
N LEU A 227 5.58 -4.32 -4.91
CA LEU A 227 5.29 -5.47 -4.07
C LEU A 227 3.85 -5.42 -3.53
N LEU A 228 3.43 -4.27 -3.04
CA LEU A 228 2.08 -4.04 -2.56
C LEU A 228 1.03 -4.23 -3.66
N ARG A 229 1.29 -3.79 -4.89
CA ARG A 229 0.38 -3.98 -6.03
C ARG A 229 0.31 -5.41 -6.54
N GLN A 230 1.44 -6.11 -6.61
CA GLN A 230 1.48 -7.53 -7.04
C GLN A 230 0.76 -8.44 -6.06
N LEU A 231 0.74 -8.05 -4.78
CA LEU A 231 0.15 -8.82 -3.71
C LEU A 231 -1.35 -8.53 -3.52
N ILE A 232 -1.89 -7.40 -4.03
CA ILE A 232 -3.34 -7.16 -4.07
C ILE A 232 -3.89 -7.85 -5.32
N GLY A 233 -3.94 -9.17 -5.28
CA GLY A 233 -4.78 -9.95 -6.18
C GLY A 233 -6.27 -9.80 -5.79
N ASP A 234 -7.12 -10.70 -6.25
CA ASP A 234 -8.57 -10.70 -5.95
C ASP A 234 -8.93 -10.97 -4.47
N SER A 235 -7.95 -11.17 -3.58
CA SER A 235 -8.18 -11.45 -2.16
C SER A 235 -7.93 -10.23 -1.27
N ASP A 236 -8.89 -9.91 -0.39
CA ASP A 236 -8.80 -8.81 0.57
C ASP A 236 -7.72 -9.00 1.66
N LEU A 237 -7.16 -10.20 1.80
CA LEU A 237 -6.10 -10.53 2.75
C LEU A 237 -5.07 -11.44 2.10
N GLN A 238 -3.80 -11.08 2.20
CA GLN A 238 -2.68 -11.90 1.78
C GLN A 238 -1.67 -12.09 2.90
N ILE A 239 -1.15 -13.32 3.00
CA ILE A 239 -0.08 -13.68 3.94
C ILE A 239 1.01 -14.38 3.14
N VAL A 240 2.22 -13.83 3.16
CA VAL A 240 3.40 -14.36 2.46
C VAL A 240 4.45 -14.70 3.51
N ILE A 241 4.93 -15.94 3.53
CA ILE A 241 5.75 -16.47 4.61
C ILE A 241 7.12 -16.91 4.10
N GLY A 242 8.18 -16.34 4.67
CA GLY A 242 9.52 -16.81 4.45
C GLY A 242 9.91 -16.89 2.98
N SER A 243 10.19 -18.09 2.51
CA SER A 243 10.62 -18.41 1.14
C SER A 243 9.58 -18.10 0.05
N GLU A 244 8.32 -17.86 0.39
CA GLU A 244 7.28 -17.44 -0.54
C GLU A 244 7.48 -15.98 -1.01
N ASN A 245 8.27 -15.18 -0.27
CA ASN A 245 8.58 -13.82 -0.68
C ASN A 245 9.43 -13.84 -1.95
N ALA A 246 8.99 -13.09 -2.97
CA ALA A 246 9.72 -12.92 -4.22
C ALA A 246 11.09 -12.25 -3.99
N SER A 247 11.16 -11.33 -3.01
CA SER A 247 12.40 -10.67 -2.61
C SER A 247 13.24 -11.57 -1.71
N SER A 248 14.52 -11.69 -2.04
CA SER A 248 15.49 -12.40 -1.20
C SER A 248 15.67 -11.75 0.17
N GLN A 249 15.55 -10.42 0.26
CA GLN A 249 15.69 -9.64 1.48
C GLN A 249 14.57 -9.93 2.50
N LEU A 250 13.39 -10.37 2.03
CA LEU A 250 12.25 -10.68 2.87
C LEU A 250 12.09 -12.18 3.20
N ARG A 251 13.00 -13.05 2.74
CA ARG A 251 12.92 -14.51 2.99
C ARG A 251 13.00 -14.90 4.47
N GLY A 252 13.50 -14.02 5.34
CA GLY A 252 13.49 -14.21 6.78
C GLY A 252 12.25 -13.63 7.48
N CYS A 253 11.31 -13.06 6.70
CA CYS A 253 10.16 -12.34 7.20
C CYS A 253 8.85 -13.01 6.75
N ALA A 254 7.78 -12.69 7.46
CA ALA A 254 6.42 -12.84 6.95
C ALA A 254 5.81 -11.46 6.70
N VAL A 255 5.02 -11.36 5.64
CA VAL A 255 4.31 -10.16 5.23
C VAL A 255 2.82 -10.45 5.22
N VAL A 256 2.04 -9.63 5.92
CA VAL A 256 0.58 -9.73 5.98
C VAL A 256 -0.01 -8.44 5.42
N LEU A 257 -0.83 -8.54 4.39
CA LEU A 257 -1.37 -7.40 3.65
C LEU A 257 -2.89 -7.44 3.60
N THR A 258 -3.51 -6.27 3.65
CA THR A 258 -4.93 -6.09 3.37
C THR A 258 -5.17 -4.77 2.63
N SER A 259 -6.29 -4.67 1.92
CA SER A 259 -6.73 -3.42 1.32
C SER A 259 -7.48 -2.57 2.35
N TYR A 260 -7.43 -1.23 2.19
CA TYR A 260 -8.21 -0.27 2.95
C TYR A 260 -8.49 0.98 2.10
N GLY A 261 -9.48 1.77 2.45
CA GLY A 261 -9.79 3.01 1.75
C GLY A 261 -11.26 3.42 1.87
N PRO A 262 -11.60 4.65 1.46
CA PRO A 262 -12.94 5.22 1.67
C PRO A 262 -14.03 4.59 0.80
N SER A 263 -13.66 3.83 -0.22
CA SER A 263 -14.62 3.16 -1.12
C SER A 263 -13.95 2.01 -1.88
N ASP A 264 -14.76 1.16 -2.53
CA ASP A 264 -14.23 0.10 -3.41
C ASP A 264 -13.43 0.61 -4.61
N ARG A 265 -13.59 1.88 -4.96
CA ARG A 265 -12.86 2.52 -6.07
C ARG A 265 -11.54 3.15 -5.66
N LEU A 266 -11.39 3.49 -4.39
CA LEU A 266 -10.19 4.13 -3.82
C LEU A 266 -9.64 3.21 -2.73
N LYS A 267 -8.64 2.42 -3.08
CA LYS A 267 -8.01 1.47 -2.17
C LYS A 267 -6.52 1.71 -2.04
N GLY A 268 -6.04 1.70 -0.82
CA GLY A 268 -4.64 1.59 -0.46
C GLY A 268 -4.33 0.22 0.10
N VAL A 269 -3.09 -0.02 0.38
CA VAL A 269 -2.60 -1.25 1.02
C VAL A 269 -2.10 -0.94 2.40
N LEU A 270 -2.47 -1.79 3.32
CA LEU A 270 -1.96 -1.80 4.67
C LEU A 270 -1.25 -3.13 4.92
N GLY A 271 -0.02 -3.07 5.40
CA GLY A 271 0.83 -4.24 5.58
C GLY A 271 1.56 -4.27 6.91
N VAL A 272 1.85 -5.49 7.35
CA VAL A 272 2.70 -5.79 8.49
C VAL A 272 3.85 -6.65 8.02
N ILE A 273 5.07 -6.29 8.39
CA ILE A 273 6.29 -7.06 8.14
C ILE A 273 6.88 -7.45 9.51
N GLY A 274 7.08 -8.73 9.71
CA GLY A 274 7.62 -9.28 10.95
C GLY A 274 8.36 -10.60 10.74
N PRO A 275 8.87 -11.23 11.81
CA PRO A 275 9.51 -12.53 11.70
C PRO A 275 8.52 -13.61 11.26
N THR A 276 9.00 -14.67 10.63
CA THR A 276 8.14 -15.80 10.18
C THR A 276 7.33 -16.44 11.33
N ARG A 277 7.79 -16.32 12.57
CA ARG A 277 7.10 -16.80 13.78
C ARG A 277 6.09 -15.80 14.37
N MET A 278 5.71 -14.74 13.64
CA MET A 278 4.75 -13.76 14.18
C MET A 278 3.44 -14.43 14.63
N ALA A 279 2.74 -13.81 15.57
CA ALA A 279 1.42 -14.25 16.01
C ALA A 279 0.36 -13.94 14.95
N TYR A 280 0.24 -14.78 13.93
CA TYR A 280 -0.62 -14.55 12.75
C TYR A 280 -2.07 -14.24 13.12
N SER A 281 -2.72 -15.07 13.96
CA SER A 281 -4.10 -14.87 14.42
C SER A 281 -4.34 -13.46 14.96
N GLN A 282 -3.43 -12.98 15.79
CA GLN A 282 -3.50 -11.67 16.44
C GLN A 282 -3.16 -10.55 15.44
N THR A 283 -2.11 -10.75 14.62
CA THR A 283 -1.65 -9.76 13.64
C THR A 283 -2.72 -9.49 12.60
N VAL A 284 -3.32 -10.54 12.04
CA VAL A 284 -4.41 -10.43 11.05
C VAL A 284 -5.61 -9.73 11.64
N ALA A 285 -6.06 -10.13 12.84
CA ALA A 285 -7.20 -9.50 13.49
C ALA A 285 -6.99 -7.99 13.69
N ARG A 286 -5.80 -7.59 14.17
CA ARG A 286 -5.46 -6.18 14.39
C ARG A 286 -5.31 -5.41 13.09
N LEU A 287 -4.66 -5.99 12.07
CA LEU A 287 -4.54 -5.41 10.75
C LEU A 287 -5.91 -5.09 10.15
N GLN A 288 -6.82 -6.07 10.14
CA GLN A 288 -8.18 -5.89 9.63
C GLN A 288 -8.97 -4.84 10.42
N ALA A 289 -8.78 -4.76 11.74
CA ALA A 289 -9.44 -3.74 12.55
C ALA A 289 -8.94 -2.33 12.23
N VAL A 290 -7.63 -2.15 12.08
CA VAL A 290 -7.03 -0.87 11.67
C VAL A 290 -7.52 -0.50 10.28
N ALA A 291 -7.48 -1.44 9.31
CA ALA A 291 -7.94 -1.23 7.95
C ALA A 291 -9.39 -0.74 7.90
N ARG A 292 -10.31 -1.42 8.62
CA ARG A 292 -11.72 -1.04 8.65
C ARG A 292 -11.93 0.33 9.27
N LEU A 293 -11.37 0.60 10.46
CA LEU A 293 -11.55 1.87 11.14
C LEU A 293 -10.90 3.04 10.38
N ALA A 294 -9.77 2.79 9.68
CA ALA A 294 -9.15 3.77 8.80
C ALA A 294 -10.03 4.07 7.59
N SER A 295 -10.63 3.04 6.97
CA SER A 295 -11.56 3.20 5.84
C SER A 295 -12.78 4.03 6.24
N ASP A 296 -13.39 3.72 7.39
CA ASP A 296 -14.54 4.46 7.93
C ASP A 296 -14.16 5.94 8.15
N ARG A 297 -13.00 6.18 8.74
CA ARG A 297 -12.52 7.55 9.02
C ARG A 297 -12.20 8.35 7.76
N MET A 298 -11.59 7.73 6.76
CA MET A 298 -11.32 8.37 5.46
C MET A 298 -12.63 8.73 4.74
N ALA A 299 -13.62 7.84 4.78
CA ALA A 299 -14.93 8.11 4.21
C ALA A 299 -15.63 9.30 4.88
N GLU A 300 -15.53 9.44 6.21
CA GLU A 300 -16.06 10.58 6.96
C GLU A 300 -15.39 11.91 6.58
N LEU A 301 -14.08 11.88 6.34
CA LEU A 301 -13.30 13.09 6.02
C LEU A 301 -13.38 13.46 4.52
N GLY A 302 -13.83 12.54 3.67
CA GLY A 302 -13.87 12.73 2.23
C GLY A 302 -12.47 12.71 1.58
N VAL A 303 -11.53 12.00 2.22
CA VAL A 303 -10.12 11.86 1.82
C VAL A 303 -9.91 10.53 1.11
#